data_46903c0f3e62b7d4fdb226b781bd8712
#
_entry.id   46903c0f3e62b7d4fdb226b781bd8712
#
_cell.length_a   1.000
_cell.length_b   1.000
_cell.length_c   1.000
_cell.angle_alpha   90.00
_cell.angle_beta   90.00
_cell.angle_gamma   90.00
#
_symmetry.space_group_name_H-M   'P 1'
#
loop_
_entity.id
_entity.type
_entity.pdbx_description
1 polymer ?
#
loop_
_entity_poly.entity_id
_entity_poly.type
_entity_poly.pdbx_seq_one_letter_code
_entity_poly.pdbx_strand_id
1 'polypeptide(L)'
;MRWIILLMYTLPVFGAYVGNPAAPGIMNMGFISGHSPFFKFTSGYLADYTSNKQYTATSNNATIDPSQTFHDFAIHSQMATLSMIFVERLEVFGAAGGSKEHTKWDRDPTYKDYETILSDFQSTYTFSWAAGCKVILVRWWQTYLGADFTYFDVPSSQQSFFKFLNRLNLPMETEKQTFSINEWQVSLGLSSRIFIVTPYGGVTYLRSKLNIQSGIDVPPLYYENKDRIGYFYGATLSITGRFHINFERRVRDEFAYSLSAIAVF
;
A
#
# COMPACT_ATOMS: atom_id res chain seq x y z
N MET A 1 -22.53 6.01 -21.24
CA MET A 1 -22.06 4.77 -20.56
C MET A 1 -20.75 4.18 -21.14
N ARG A 2 -20.44 4.28 -22.43
CA ARG A 2 -19.20 3.71 -23.02
C ARG A 2 -17.89 4.39 -22.56
N TRP A 3 -17.90 5.63 -22.13
CA TRP A 3 -16.70 6.38 -21.68
C TRP A 3 -16.24 6.06 -20.26
N ILE A 4 -17.12 5.56 -19.39
CA ILE A 4 -16.77 5.17 -18.02
C ILE A 4 -15.94 3.89 -18.00
N ILE A 5 -16.17 2.99 -18.98
CA ILE A 5 -15.44 1.72 -19.09
C ILE A 5 -14.00 1.97 -19.58
N LEU A 6 -13.79 2.99 -20.44
CA LEU A 6 -12.46 3.30 -20.96
C LEU A 6 -11.53 3.91 -19.89
N LEU A 7 -12.10 4.63 -18.90
CA LEU A 7 -11.32 5.21 -17.79
C LEU A 7 -10.79 4.14 -16.81
N MET A 8 -11.44 2.99 -16.74
CA MET A 8 -10.99 1.90 -15.86
C MET A 8 -9.76 1.14 -16.38
N TYR A 9 -9.44 1.24 -17.68
CA TYR A 9 -8.30 0.52 -18.28
C TYR A 9 -6.95 1.25 -18.19
N THR A 10 -6.92 2.52 -17.74
CA THR A 10 -5.70 3.35 -17.79
C THR A 10 -5.17 3.82 -16.46
N LEU A 11 -5.73 3.35 -15.33
CA LEU A 11 -5.23 3.72 -14.00
C LEU A 11 -4.47 2.55 -13.39
N PRO A 12 -3.14 2.54 -13.43
CA PRO A 12 -2.34 1.71 -12.54
C PRO A 12 -2.45 2.28 -11.12
N VAL A 13 -2.78 1.44 -10.13
CA VAL A 13 -3.09 1.91 -8.77
C VAL A 13 -2.55 0.93 -7.73
N PHE A 14 -1.80 1.41 -6.69
CA PHE A 14 -1.13 0.49 -5.78
C PHE A 14 -0.44 1.13 -4.55
N GLY A 15 -0.36 0.53 -3.34
CA GLY A 15 0.31 0.91 -2.09
C GLY A 15 -0.45 0.45 -0.82
N ALA A 16 -0.01 0.66 0.41
CA ALA A 16 -0.76 0.30 1.62
C ALA A 16 -1.96 1.25 1.84
N TYR A 17 -3.15 0.76 1.60
CA TYR A 17 -4.40 1.51 1.59
C TYR A 17 -4.81 1.97 2.99
N VAL A 18 -4.99 3.29 3.18
CA VAL A 18 -5.62 3.85 4.39
C VAL A 18 -7.14 3.68 4.34
N GLY A 19 -7.72 4.10 3.25
CA GLY A 19 -9.16 4.15 3.06
C GLY A 19 -9.82 5.30 3.79
N ASN A 20 -11.13 5.43 3.58
CA ASN A 20 -11.89 6.45 4.25
C ASN A 20 -11.97 6.17 5.76
N PRO A 21 -11.44 7.02 6.64
CA PRO A 21 -11.51 6.84 8.08
C PRO A 21 -12.95 6.90 8.64
N ALA A 22 -13.90 7.44 7.86
CA ALA A 22 -15.32 7.44 8.21
C ALA A 22 -16.09 6.23 7.67
N ALA A 23 -15.40 5.25 7.03
CA ALA A 23 -16.06 4.08 6.44
C ALA A 23 -17.11 3.43 7.36
N PRO A 24 -16.84 3.18 8.67
CA PRO A 24 -17.83 2.58 9.56
C PRO A 24 -19.15 3.36 9.67
N GLY A 25 -19.12 4.68 9.59
CA GLY A 25 -20.29 5.54 9.71
C GLY A 25 -21.03 5.83 8.40
N ILE A 26 -20.36 5.60 7.25
CA ILE A 26 -20.98 5.83 5.93
C ILE A 26 -21.64 4.56 5.39
N MET A 27 -21.13 3.39 5.74
CA MET A 27 -21.64 2.07 5.36
C MET A 27 -22.82 1.70 6.26
N ASN A 28 -23.96 2.38 6.08
CA ASN A 28 -25.09 2.30 6.98
C ASN A 28 -26.21 1.34 6.52
N MET A 29 -26.10 0.76 5.33
CA MET A 29 -27.08 -0.17 4.77
C MET A 29 -26.41 -1.44 4.30
N GLY A 30 -26.88 -2.61 4.73
CA GLY A 30 -26.44 -3.92 4.24
C GLY A 30 -27.48 -4.62 3.37
N PHE A 31 -27.04 -5.54 2.52
CA PHE A 31 -27.94 -6.38 1.71
C PHE A 31 -28.76 -7.33 2.59
N ILE A 32 -28.15 -7.89 3.63
CA ILE A 32 -28.75 -8.87 4.56
C ILE A 32 -29.11 -8.19 5.87
N SER A 33 -28.19 -7.40 6.46
CA SER A 33 -28.36 -6.76 7.76
C SER A 33 -29.32 -5.57 7.73
N GLY A 34 -29.67 -5.06 6.55
CA GLY A 34 -30.50 -3.88 6.41
C GLY A 34 -29.88 -2.66 7.12
N HIS A 35 -30.66 -2.03 8.00
CA HIS A 35 -30.24 -0.92 8.85
C HIS A 35 -29.77 -1.34 10.24
N SER A 36 -29.22 -2.57 10.42
CA SER A 36 -28.73 -2.97 11.73
C SER A 36 -27.68 -1.98 12.25
N PRO A 37 -27.90 -1.31 13.39
CA PRO A 37 -26.94 -0.37 13.93
C PRO A 37 -25.78 -1.07 14.66
N PHE A 38 -25.94 -2.36 15.01
CA PHE A 38 -24.97 -3.04 15.86
C PHE A 38 -23.87 -3.74 15.10
N PHE A 39 -24.20 -4.30 13.93
CA PHE A 39 -23.29 -5.22 13.29
C PHE A 39 -23.54 -5.32 11.77
N LYS A 40 -22.49 -5.23 10.97
CA LYS A 40 -22.52 -5.38 9.51
C LYS A 40 -21.25 -6.08 9.05
N PHE A 41 -21.39 -6.88 8.01
CA PHE A 41 -20.26 -7.46 7.28
C PHE A 41 -20.04 -6.71 5.98
N THR A 42 -18.78 -6.62 5.58
CA THR A 42 -18.45 -6.13 4.24
C THR A 42 -17.51 -7.08 3.54
N SER A 43 -17.61 -7.12 2.23
CA SER A 43 -16.66 -7.78 1.35
C SER A 43 -16.29 -6.85 0.23
N GLY A 44 -15.06 -6.90 -0.20
CA GLY A 44 -14.59 -5.99 -1.22
C GLY A 44 -13.35 -6.46 -1.93
N TYR A 45 -12.92 -5.63 -2.85
CA TYR A 45 -11.68 -5.77 -3.59
C TYR A 45 -10.88 -4.47 -3.47
N LEU A 46 -9.61 -4.63 -3.25
CA LEU A 46 -8.63 -3.56 -3.12
C LEU A 46 -7.53 -3.76 -4.15
N ALA A 47 -7.30 -2.73 -4.95
CA ALA A 47 -6.12 -2.59 -5.79
C ALA A 47 -5.33 -1.38 -5.31
N ASP A 48 -4.03 -1.56 -5.14
CA ASP A 48 -3.18 -0.56 -4.51
C ASP A 48 -1.79 -0.48 -5.18
N TYR A 49 -1.28 0.75 -5.51
CA TYR A 49 0.02 1.05 -6.17
C TYR A 49 0.85 2.04 -5.39
N THR A 50 1.99 1.62 -4.96
CA THR A 50 3.04 2.50 -4.44
C THR A 50 4.15 2.63 -5.46
N SER A 51 4.65 3.85 -5.64
CA SER A 51 5.87 4.15 -6.38
C SER A 51 6.72 5.13 -5.60
N ASN A 52 7.98 5.26 -5.96
CA ASN A 52 8.95 6.18 -5.36
C ASN A 52 9.10 6.03 -3.82
N LYS A 53 8.87 4.83 -3.29
CA LYS A 53 9.13 4.57 -1.89
C LYS A 53 10.65 4.54 -1.65
N GLN A 54 11.13 5.38 -0.77
CA GLN A 54 12.55 5.50 -0.47
C GLN A 54 12.92 4.68 0.77
N TYR A 55 13.92 3.83 0.63
CA TYR A 55 14.45 3.03 1.72
C TYR A 55 15.90 3.38 2.00
N THR A 56 16.28 3.41 3.28
CA THR A 56 17.64 3.63 3.75
C THR A 56 18.14 2.39 4.47
N ALA A 57 19.38 1.99 4.23
CA ALA A 57 19.99 0.83 4.90
C ALA A 57 20.12 1.08 6.41
N THR A 58 19.72 0.09 7.21
CA THR A 58 19.77 0.15 8.68
C THR A 58 20.80 -0.80 9.29
N SER A 59 21.43 -1.69 8.49
CA SER A 59 22.39 -2.65 9.02
C SER A 59 23.75 -1.98 9.24
N ASN A 60 24.29 -2.14 10.45
CA ASN A 60 25.63 -1.69 10.84
C ASN A 60 26.77 -2.59 10.27
N ASN A 61 26.49 -3.43 9.28
CA ASN A 61 27.53 -4.21 8.66
C ASN A 61 28.45 -3.32 7.84
N ALA A 62 29.70 -3.22 8.25
CA ALA A 62 30.75 -2.37 7.69
C ALA A 62 31.07 -2.60 6.19
N THR A 63 30.41 -3.55 5.55
CA THR A 63 30.53 -3.89 4.12
C THR A 63 29.46 -3.24 3.25
N ILE A 64 28.45 -2.58 3.83
CA ILE A 64 27.38 -1.95 3.08
C ILE A 64 27.54 -0.44 3.22
N ASP A 65 27.75 0.23 2.11
CA ASP A 65 27.76 1.67 2.06
C ASP A 65 26.36 2.19 2.48
N PRO A 66 26.26 2.98 3.57
CA PRO A 66 25.00 3.55 4.02
C PRO A 66 24.39 4.54 3.00
N SER A 67 25.11 4.91 1.96
CA SER A 67 24.60 5.71 0.85
C SER A 67 23.72 4.93 -0.14
N GLN A 68 23.61 3.61 0.00
CA GLN A 68 22.73 2.80 -0.84
C GLN A 68 21.26 3.08 -0.48
N THR A 69 20.66 4.00 -1.19
CA THR A 69 19.22 4.30 -1.11
C THR A 69 18.51 3.72 -2.32
N PHE A 70 17.40 3.03 -2.10
CA PHE A 70 16.49 2.70 -3.19
C PHE A 70 15.67 3.94 -3.53
N HIS A 71 15.73 4.39 -4.78
CA HIS A 71 15.03 5.60 -5.20
C HIS A 71 13.65 5.30 -5.80
N ASP A 72 13.47 4.16 -6.45
CA ASP A 72 12.27 3.81 -7.20
C ASP A 72 11.72 2.44 -6.82
N PHE A 73 11.36 2.27 -5.54
CA PHE A 73 10.72 1.05 -5.11
C PHE A 73 9.20 1.14 -5.34
N ALA A 74 8.67 0.22 -6.15
CA ALA A 74 7.26 0.12 -6.44
C ALA A 74 6.67 -1.21 -5.97
N ILE A 75 5.48 -1.17 -5.38
CA ILE A 75 4.71 -2.33 -4.95
C ILE A 75 3.34 -2.29 -5.63
N HIS A 76 2.91 -3.42 -6.16
CA HIS A 76 1.60 -3.64 -6.76
C HIS A 76 0.83 -4.69 -5.97
N SER A 77 -0.26 -4.33 -5.31
CA SER A 77 -1.06 -5.24 -4.51
C SER A 77 -2.49 -5.36 -5.03
N GLN A 78 -3.02 -6.58 -5.06
CA GLN A 78 -4.41 -6.89 -5.38
C GLN A 78 -4.94 -7.85 -4.32
N MET A 79 -5.97 -7.43 -3.58
CA MET A 79 -6.45 -8.15 -2.41
C MET A 79 -7.96 -8.21 -2.36
N ALA A 80 -8.49 -9.36 -1.95
CA ALA A 80 -9.85 -9.47 -1.46
C ALA A 80 -9.89 -8.97 -0.01
N THR A 81 -10.92 -8.23 0.37
CA THR A 81 -11.10 -7.68 1.72
C THR A 81 -12.37 -8.22 2.35
N LEU A 82 -12.32 -8.48 3.64
CA LEU A 82 -13.45 -8.81 4.48
C LEU A 82 -13.40 -7.92 5.72
N SER A 83 -14.53 -7.36 6.14
CA SER A 83 -14.56 -6.60 7.38
C SER A 83 -15.85 -6.79 8.16
N MET A 84 -15.78 -6.42 9.44
CA MET A 84 -16.89 -6.33 10.37
C MET A 84 -16.97 -4.92 10.91
N ILE A 85 -18.17 -4.33 10.85
CA ILE A 85 -18.45 -3.00 11.37
C ILE A 85 -19.32 -3.15 12.62
N PHE A 86 -18.88 -2.53 13.72
CA PHE A 86 -19.57 -2.51 15.01
C PHE A 86 -20.06 -1.10 15.33
N VAL A 87 -21.34 -1.01 15.69
CA VAL A 87 -21.99 0.21 16.19
C VAL A 87 -21.77 1.45 15.30
N GLU A 88 -21.56 1.22 13.98
CA GLU A 88 -21.24 2.27 13.00
C GLU A 88 -20.02 3.15 13.36
N ARG A 89 -19.14 2.63 14.23
CA ARG A 89 -17.97 3.37 14.73
C ARG A 89 -16.65 2.64 14.60
N LEU A 90 -16.67 1.31 14.70
CA LEU A 90 -15.47 0.49 14.64
C LEU A 90 -15.58 -0.48 13.47
N GLU A 91 -14.60 -0.51 12.62
CA GLU A 91 -14.40 -1.53 11.60
C GLU A 91 -13.13 -2.32 11.92
N VAL A 92 -13.22 -3.65 11.86
CA VAL A 92 -12.06 -4.53 11.88
C VAL A 92 -12.03 -5.24 10.55
N PHE A 93 -10.90 -5.23 9.86
CA PHE A 93 -10.77 -5.79 8.52
C PHE A 93 -9.56 -6.68 8.37
N GLY A 94 -9.66 -7.61 7.43
CA GLY A 94 -8.58 -8.41 6.89
C GLY A 94 -8.60 -8.36 5.39
N ALA A 95 -7.43 -8.46 4.78
CA ALA A 95 -7.26 -8.57 3.34
C ALA A 95 -6.21 -9.62 3.01
N ALA A 96 -6.41 -10.34 1.90
CA ALA A 96 -5.45 -11.32 1.40
C ALA A 96 -5.45 -11.32 -0.12
N GLY A 97 -4.28 -11.54 -0.71
CA GLY A 97 -4.13 -11.51 -2.15
C GLY A 97 -2.70 -11.68 -2.62
N GLY A 98 -2.32 -10.97 -3.65
CA GLY A 98 -0.98 -11.00 -4.20
C GLY A 98 -0.38 -9.60 -4.35
N SER A 99 0.92 -9.51 -4.09
CA SER A 99 1.71 -8.32 -4.34
C SER A 99 2.88 -8.64 -5.28
N LYS A 100 3.22 -7.67 -6.10
CA LYS A 100 4.34 -7.71 -7.04
C LYS A 100 5.20 -6.48 -6.80
N GLU A 101 6.51 -6.70 -6.69
CA GLU A 101 7.46 -5.61 -6.47
C GLU A 101 8.26 -5.36 -7.74
N HIS A 102 8.63 -4.10 -7.92
CA HIS A 102 9.54 -3.65 -8.97
C HIS A 102 10.43 -2.54 -8.38
N THR A 103 11.74 -2.67 -8.57
CA THR A 103 12.67 -1.61 -8.17
C THR A 103 13.79 -1.47 -9.18
N LYS A 104 14.22 -0.22 -9.36
CA LYS A 104 15.46 0.10 -10.06
C LYS A 104 16.46 0.65 -9.07
N TRP A 105 17.62 0.11 -9.10
CA TRP A 105 18.68 0.44 -8.18
C TRP A 105 19.94 0.85 -8.93
N ASP A 106 20.33 2.11 -8.75
CA ASP A 106 21.62 2.62 -9.19
C ASP A 106 22.63 2.45 -8.04
N ARG A 107 23.61 1.62 -8.25
CA ARG A 107 24.76 1.54 -7.35
C ARG A 107 25.71 2.64 -7.72
N ASP A 108 25.82 3.68 -6.88
CA ASP A 108 26.82 4.73 -7.05
C ASP A 108 28.23 4.08 -6.93
N PRO A 109 29.04 4.10 -7.98
CA PRO A 109 30.34 3.49 -7.94
C PRO A 109 31.29 4.40 -7.15
N THR A 110 31.47 4.11 -5.88
CA THR A 110 32.62 4.65 -5.11
C THR A 110 33.96 4.19 -5.67
N TYR A 111 33.95 3.26 -6.58
CA TYR A 111 35.12 2.83 -7.37
C TYR A 111 35.13 3.59 -8.69
N LYS A 112 36.06 4.53 -8.82
CA LYS A 112 36.24 5.43 -9.97
C LYS A 112 36.42 4.75 -11.34
N ASP A 113 36.54 3.46 -11.40
CA ASP A 113 36.85 2.68 -12.62
C ASP A 113 35.74 1.73 -13.09
N TYR A 114 34.59 1.64 -12.38
CA TYR A 114 33.49 0.79 -12.81
C TYR A 114 32.24 1.59 -13.17
N GLU A 115 31.74 1.32 -14.35
CA GLU A 115 30.53 1.90 -14.91
C GLU A 115 29.31 1.62 -14.00
N THR A 116 28.41 2.58 -13.94
CA THR A 116 27.15 2.50 -13.16
C THR A 116 26.45 1.18 -13.44
N ILE A 117 26.28 0.33 -12.44
CA ILE A 117 25.52 -0.91 -12.56
C ILE A 117 24.07 -0.60 -12.25
N LEU A 118 23.24 -0.55 -13.28
CA LEU A 118 21.79 -0.48 -13.13
C LEU A 118 21.27 -1.88 -12.82
N SER A 119 20.67 -2.08 -11.67
CA SER A 119 19.97 -3.31 -11.31
C SER A 119 18.47 -3.11 -11.50
N ASP A 120 17.86 -3.82 -12.43
CA ASP A 120 16.40 -3.89 -12.62
C ASP A 120 15.89 -5.17 -11.97
N PHE A 121 14.88 -5.02 -11.16
CA PHE A 121 14.42 -6.01 -10.24
C PHE A 121 12.90 -6.14 -10.30
N GLN A 122 12.40 -7.30 -10.66
CA GLN A 122 10.98 -7.54 -10.80
C GLN A 122 10.58 -8.88 -10.19
N SER A 123 9.58 -8.87 -9.29
CA SER A 123 8.98 -10.09 -8.77
C SER A 123 7.80 -10.58 -9.61
N THR A 124 7.43 -11.83 -9.41
CA THR A 124 6.10 -12.33 -9.74
C THR A 124 5.13 -11.98 -8.61
N TYR A 125 3.81 -12.12 -8.84
CA TYR A 125 2.85 -11.98 -7.75
C TYR A 125 3.09 -13.02 -6.66
N THR A 126 3.31 -12.53 -5.45
CA THR A 126 3.55 -13.33 -4.24
C THR A 126 2.42 -13.07 -3.26
N PHE A 127 2.08 -14.08 -2.46
CA PHE A 127 1.06 -13.94 -1.42
C PHE A 127 1.38 -12.77 -0.48
N SER A 128 0.35 -11.97 -0.19
CA SER A 128 0.41 -10.87 0.74
C SER A 128 -0.90 -10.77 1.51
N TRP A 129 -0.82 -10.23 2.72
CA TRP A 129 -2.00 -10.04 3.56
C TRP A 129 -1.91 -8.73 4.34
N ALA A 130 -3.07 -8.24 4.75
CA ALA A 130 -3.18 -7.08 5.62
C ALA A 130 -4.27 -7.30 6.66
N ALA A 131 -4.14 -6.65 7.81
CA ALA A 131 -5.17 -6.61 8.82
C ALA A 131 -5.15 -5.23 9.49
N GLY A 132 -6.31 -4.80 9.99
CA GLY A 132 -6.36 -3.50 10.62
C GLY A 132 -7.72 -3.18 11.23
N CYS A 133 -7.81 -1.96 11.74
CA CYS A 133 -9.06 -1.42 12.27
C CYS A 133 -9.19 0.07 11.96
N LYS A 134 -10.43 0.53 11.85
CA LYS A 134 -10.79 1.93 11.70
C LYS A 134 -11.76 2.32 12.79
N VAL A 135 -11.60 3.49 13.36
CA VAL A 135 -12.46 3.98 14.44
C VAL A 135 -12.87 5.43 14.19
N ILE A 136 -14.16 5.73 14.36
CA ILE A 136 -14.68 7.10 14.38
C ILE A 136 -14.52 7.64 15.79
N LEU A 137 -13.63 8.60 15.95
CA LEU A 137 -13.35 9.28 17.21
C LEU A 137 -14.44 10.30 17.54
N VAL A 138 -14.75 11.16 16.54
CA VAL A 138 -15.73 12.23 16.68
C VAL A 138 -16.63 12.26 15.45
N ARG A 139 -17.93 12.41 15.67
CA ARG A 139 -18.94 12.67 14.63
C ARG A 139 -19.61 13.99 14.92
N TRP A 140 -19.51 14.91 14.00
CA TRP A 140 -20.19 16.20 14.08
C TRP A 140 -20.95 16.46 12.76
N TRP A 141 -22.28 16.34 12.83
CA TRP A 141 -23.16 16.42 11.67
C TRP A 141 -22.80 15.40 10.59
N GLN A 142 -22.30 15.90 9.45
CA GLN A 142 -21.86 15.09 8.31
C GLN A 142 -20.34 14.95 8.25
N THR A 143 -19.63 15.47 9.24
CA THR A 143 -18.17 15.43 9.33
C THR A 143 -17.75 14.43 10.39
N TYR A 144 -16.71 13.67 10.06
CA TYR A 144 -16.18 12.61 10.90
C TYR A 144 -14.69 12.82 11.08
N LEU A 145 -14.21 12.73 12.29
CA LEU A 145 -12.79 12.51 12.60
C LEU A 145 -12.60 11.04 12.89
N GLY A 146 -11.76 10.39 12.13
CA GLY A 146 -11.46 8.97 12.29
C GLY A 146 -9.96 8.71 12.36
N ALA A 147 -9.62 7.58 12.96
CA ALA A 147 -8.28 7.03 12.95
C ALA A 147 -8.31 5.62 12.39
N ASP A 148 -7.20 5.19 11.80
CA ASP A 148 -7.01 3.82 11.38
C ASP A 148 -5.63 3.29 11.78
N PHE A 149 -5.56 1.97 11.92
CA PHE A 149 -4.34 1.20 12.02
C PHE A 149 -4.37 0.09 10.98
N THR A 150 -3.31 -0.04 10.22
CA THR A 150 -3.15 -1.11 9.22
C THR A 150 -1.78 -1.75 9.36
N TYR A 151 -1.75 -3.07 9.32
CA TYR A 151 -0.56 -3.89 9.20
C TYR A 151 -0.61 -4.62 7.86
N PHE A 152 0.49 -4.59 7.11
CA PHE A 152 0.63 -5.23 5.81
C PHE A 152 1.92 -6.04 5.78
N ASP A 153 1.87 -7.24 5.18
CA ASP A 153 2.99 -8.15 5.14
C ASP A 153 3.07 -8.91 3.80
N VAL A 154 4.27 -8.93 3.25
CA VAL A 154 4.69 -9.81 2.16
C VAL A 154 5.77 -10.72 2.72
N PRO A 155 5.44 -11.94 3.17
CA PRO A 155 6.34 -12.77 3.98
C PRO A 155 7.58 -13.23 3.23
N SER A 156 7.48 -13.51 1.95
CA SER A 156 8.65 -13.72 1.09
C SER A 156 8.27 -13.72 -0.38
N SER A 157 9.04 -13.03 -1.20
CA SER A 157 8.94 -13.09 -2.65
C SER A 157 10.27 -13.54 -3.24
N GLN A 158 10.24 -14.55 -4.14
CA GLN A 158 11.41 -14.92 -4.92
C GLN A 158 11.49 -14.05 -6.16
N GLN A 159 12.68 -13.53 -6.40
CA GLN A 159 12.87 -12.54 -7.46
C GLN A 159 14.09 -12.88 -8.31
N SER A 160 14.02 -12.47 -9.56
CA SER A 160 15.12 -12.58 -10.50
C SER A 160 15.81 -11.22 -10.64
N PHE A 161 17.08 -11.17 -10.39
CA PHE A 161 17.91 -9.99 -10.62
C PHE A 161 18.41 -9.96 -12.04
N PHE A 162 18.33 -8.81 -12.66
CA PHE A 162 19.04 -8.50 -13.88
C PHE A 162 20.05 -7.40 -13.58
N LYS A 163 21.35 -7.73 -13.63
CA LYS A 163 22.42 -6.72 -13.60
C LYS A 163 22.72 -6.31 -15.03
N PHE A 164 22.66 -5.03 -15.32
CA PHE A 164 23.08 -4.47 -16.58
C PHE A 164 24.34 -3.63 -16.38
N LEU A 165 25.35 -3.83 -17.23
CA LEU A 165 26.48 -2.91 -17.36
C LEU A 165 26.08 -1.75 -18.28
N ASN A 166 26.28 -0.51 -17.83
CA ASN A 166 25.73 0.71 -18.45
C ASN A 166 26.15 0.96 -19.90
N ARG A 167 27.28 0.44 -20.37
CA ARG A 167 27.76 0.66 -21.78
C ARG A 167 27.31 -0.40 -22.77
N LEU A 168 26.98 -1.59 -22.36
CA LEU A 168 26.75 -2.70 -23.27
C LEU A 168 25.35 -3.33 -23.15
N ASN A 169 24.52 -2.91 -22.21
CA ASN A 169 23.19 -3.52 -21.93
C ASN A 169 23.21 -5.06 -21.86
N LEU A 170 24.36 -5.64 -21.51
CA LEU A 170 24.50 -7.08 -21.41
C LEU A 170 24.04 -7.54 -20.04
N PRO A 171 23.12 -8.52 -19.95
CA PRO A 171 22.76 -9.13 -18.67
C PRO A 171 23.98 -9.86 -18.12
N MET A 172 24.49 -9.41 -16.97
CA MET A 172 25.69 -10.02 -16.37
C MET A 172 25.39 -11.32 -15.65
N GLU A 173 24.29 -11.40 -14.92
CA GLU A 173 23.90 -12.63 -14.19
C GLU A 173 22.47 -12.50 -13.69
N THR A 174 21.77 -13.64 -13.63
CA THR A 174 20.46 -13.73 -12.97
C THR A 174 20.68 -14.34 -11.59
N GLU A 175 20.69 -13.51 -10.55
CA GLU A 175 20.77 -13.99 -9.18
C GLU A 175 19.35 -14.02 -8.57
N LYS A 176 19.04 -15.12 -7.88
CA LYS A 176 17.75 -15.21 -7.14
C LYS A 176 17.94 -14.65 -5.75
N GLN A 177 17.15 -13.67 -5.42
CA GLN A 177 17.10 -13.09 -4.07
C GLN A 177 15.69 -13.22 -3.48
N THR A 178 15.62 -13.28 -2.17
CA THR A 178 14.34 -13.32 -1.44
C THR A 178 14.10 -11.98 -0.76
N PHE A 179 12.92 -11.46 -0.93
CA PHE A 179 12.47 -10.19 -0.32
C PHE A 179 11.32 -10.46 0.62
N SER A 180 11.30 -9.75 1.74
CA SER A 180 10.13 -9.67 2.60
C SER A 180 9.87 -8.22 2.98
N ILE A 181 8.60 -7.85 3.02
CA ILE A 181 8.16 -6.50 3.37
C ILE A 181 7.21 -6.61 4.55
N ASN A 182 7.51 -5.83 5.57
CA ASN A 182 6.67 -5.70 6.75
C ASN A 182 6.38 -4.22 6.98
N GLU A 183 5.11 -3.88 7.06
CA GLU A 183 4.66 -2.50 7.11
C GLU A 183 3.53 -2.32 8.10
N TRP A 184 3.61 -1.26 8.90
CA TRP A 184 2.48 -0.82 9.69
C TRP A 184 2.30 0.68 9.58
N GLN A 185 1.06 1.11 9.63
CA GLN A 185 0.70 2.52 9.58
C GLN A 185 -0.39 2.87 10.58
N VAL A 186 -0.36 4.11 11.02
CA VAL A 186 -1.43 4.75 11.79
C VAL A 186 -1.81 6.03 11.08
N SER A 187 -3.10 6.27 10.90
CA SER A 187 -3.58 7.47 10.23
C SER A 187 -4.64 8.19 11.04
N LEU A 188 -4.72 9.49 10.84
CA LEU A 188 -5.75 10.35 11.38
C LEU A 188 -6.31 11.20 10.23
N GLY A 189 -7.63 11.18 10.05
CA GLY A 189 -8.24 11.86 8.93
C GLY A 189 -9.63 12.40 9.21
N LEU A 190 -9.97 13.43 8.44
CA LEU A 190 -11.28 14.06 8.38
C LEU A 190 -12.01 13.61 7.13
N SER A 191 -13.32 13.37 7.26
CA SER A 191 -14.22 13.06 6.16
C SER A 191 -15.48 13.87 6.28
N SER A 192 -16.06 14.28 5.16
CA SER A 192 -17.34 14.99 5.15
C SER A 192 -18.27 14.41 4.11
N ARG A 193 -19.45 13.96 4.53
CA ARG A 193 -20.44 13.37 3.63
C ARG A 193 -21.22 14.45 2.89
N ILE A 194 -21.13 14.46 1.56
CA ILE A 194 -21.85 15.38 0.67
C ILE A 194 -22.65 14.54 -0.32
N PHE A 195 -23.93 14.31 -0.02
CA PHE A 195 -24.80 13.42 -0.81
C PHE A 195 -24.22 12.01 -0.95
N ILE A 196 -23.87 11.62 -2.19
CA ILE A 196 -23.29 10.31 -2.52
C ILE A 196 -21.77 10.31 -2.48
N VAL A 197 -21.11 11.45 -2.32
CA VAL A 197 -19.65 11.59 -2.28
C VAL A 197 -19.22 11.95 -0.88
N THR A 198 -18.18 11.28 -0.39
CA THR A 198 -17.55 11.60 0.89
C THR A 198 -16.06 11.85 0.65
N PRO A 199 -15.66 13.11 0.39
CA PRO A 199 -14.26 13.47 0.37
C PRO A 199 -13.65 13.29 1.75
N TYR A 200 -12.37 12.91 1.77
CA TYR A 200 -11.60 12.74 2.99
C TYR A 200 -10.13 13.05 2.77
N GLY A 201 -9.41 13.28 3.86
CA GLY A 201 -7.97 13.48 3.86
C GLY A 201 -7.41 13.56 5.26
N GLY A 202 -6.10 13.39 5.37
CA GLY A 202 -5.45 13.35 6.67
C GLY A 202 -3.95 13.16 6.58
N VAL A 203 -3.40 12.73 7.71
CA VAL A 203 -1.99 12.43 7.90
C VAL A 203 -1.82 10.97 8.27
N THR A 204 -0.72 10.38 7.83
CA THR A 204 -0.34 9.01 8.15
C THR A 204 1.07 8.98 8.71
N TYR A 205 1.30 8.09 9.67
CA TYR A 205 2.62 7.68 10.12
C TYR A 205 2.83 6.23 9.68
N LEU A 206 3.84 6.02 8.85
CA LEU A 206 4.16 4.75 8.21
C LEU A 206 5.55 4.27 8.66
N ARG A 207 5.67 3.00 9.02
CA ARG A 207 6.95 2.33 9.16
C ARG A 207 6.96 1.08 8.32
N SER A 208 7.86 1.05 7.36
CA SER A 208 8.07 -0.05 6.43
C SER A 208 9.47 -0.60 6.59
N LYS A 209 9.59 -1.92 6.68
CA LYS A 209 10.84 -2.64 6.71
C LYS A 209 10.92 -3.55 5.49
N LEU A 210 12.04 -3.44 4.80
CA LEU A 210 12.39 -4.30 3.68
C LEU A 210 13.59 -5.15 4.09
N ASN A 211 13.47 -6.45 3.94
CA ASN A 211 14.53 -7.41 4.19
C ASN A 211 14.89 -8.10 2.87
N ILE A 212 16.18 -8.08 2.52
CA ILE A 212 16.72 -8.68 1.30
C ILE A 212 17.71 -9.76 1.70
N GLN A 213 17.49 -10.98 1.24
CA GLN A 213 18.37 -12.11 1.47
C GLN A 213 18.92 -12.65 0.14
N SER A 214 20.24 -12.54 -0.04
CA SER A 214 20.98 -12.99 -1.21
C SER A 214 21.72 -14.29 -0.86
N GLY A 215 21.12 -15.46 -1.20
CA GLY A 215 21.73 -16.76 -0.90
C GLY A 215 21.67 -17.19 0.57
N ILE A 216 22.26 -18.37 0.87
CA ILE A 216 22.20 -18.98 2.20
C ILE A 216 23.31 -18.44 3.11
N ASP A 217 24.46 -18.07 2.55
CA ASP A 217 25.67 -17.67 3.30
C ASP A 217 25.88 -16.14 3.37
N VAL A 218 24.99 -15.35 2.77
CA VAL A 218 25.07 -13.88 2.79
C VAL A 218 24.16 -13.34 3.87
N PRO A 219 24.67 -12.49 4.80
CA PRO A 219 23.84 -11.91 5.84
C PRO A 219 22.72 -11.05 5.22
N PRO A 220 21.51 -11.11 5.76
CA PRO A 220 20.37 -10.34 5.25
C PRO A 220 20.60 -8.84 5.38
N LEU A 221 20.17 -8.10 4.37
CA LEU A 221 20.21 -6.66 4.32
C LEU A 221 18.88 -6.10 4.80
N TYR A 222 18.92 -5.15 5.74
CA TYR A 222 17.76 -4.53 6.32
C TYR A 222 17.66 -3.07 5.90
N TYR A 223 16.49 -2.66 5.45
CA TYR A 223 16.17 -1.31 5.06
C TYR A 223 14.92 -0.83 5.78
N GLU A 224 14.87 0.45 6.12
CA GLU A 224 13.65 1.11 6.63
C GLU A 224 13.29 2.28 5.71
N ASN A 225 12.00 2.61 5.65
CA ASN A 225 11.55 3.79 4.91
C ASN A 225 12.16 5.07 5.48
N LYS A 226 12.60 5.97 4.59
CA LYS A 226 13.26 7.22 4.93
C LYS A 226 12.28 8.21 5.57
N ASP A 227 11.17 8.45 4.91
CA ASP A 227 10.10 9.32 5.38
C ASP A 227 9.03 8.48 6.08
N ARG A 228 8.60 8.93 7.26
CA ARG A 228 7.62 8.23 8.09
C ARG A 228 6.27 8.94 8.16
N ILE A 229 6.22 10.21 7.76
CA ILE A 229 5.00 11.02 7.83
C ILE A 229 4.58 11.33 6.41
N GLY A 230 3.37 10.92 6.06
CA GLY A 230 2.73 11.18 4.79
C GLY A 230 1.39 11.88 4.93
N TYR A 231 0.81 12.22 3.79
CA TYR A 231 -0.53 12.77 3.67
C TYR A 231 -1.33 11.91 2.72
N PHE A 232 -2.62 11.74 3.02
CA PHE A 232 -3.54 11.09 2.12
C PHE A 232 -4.78 11.94 1.89
N TYR A 233 -5.37 11.79 0.72
CA TYR A 233 -6.65 12.37 0.38
C TYR A 233 -7.36 11.52 -0.66
N GLY A 234 -8.69 11.56 -0.61
CA GLY A 234 -9.49 10.71 -1.46
C GLY A 234 -10.97 11.06 -1.42
N ALA A 235 -11.74 10.20 -2.04
CA ALA A 235 -13.20 10.28 -2.01
C ALA A 235 -13.82 8.89 -2.02
N THR A 236 -14.90 8.73 -1.26
CA THR A 236 -15.79 7.59 -1.32
C THR A 236 -17.03 7.95 -2.09
N LEU A 237 -17.38 7.15 -3.10
CA LEU A 237 -18.64 7.22 -3.82
C LEU A 237 -19.58 6.13 -3.28
N SER A 238 -20.69 6.54 -2.67
CA SER A 238 -21.72 5.65 -2.11
C SER A 238 -22.92 5.59 -3.05
N ILE A 239 -22.97 4.56 -3.92
CA ILE A 239 -23.97 4.50 -5.01
C ILE A 239 -25.36 4.17 -4.46
N THR A 240 -25.48 3.25 -3.50
CA THR A 240 -26.77 2.78 -2.98
C THR A 240 -26.79 2.64 -1.45
N GLY A 241 -25.80 3.18 -0.75
CA GLY A 241 -25.59 2.89 0.68
C GLY A 241 -25.09 1.47 0.98
N ARG A 242 -25.17 0.58 -0.01
CA ARG A 242 -24.72 -0.83 0.05
C ARG A 242 -23.45 -1.07 -0.76
N PHE A 243 -23.15 -0.18 -1.68
CA PHE A 243 -22.01 -0.27 -2.58
C PHE A 243 -21.18 1.00 -2.50
N HIS A 244 -19.89 0.83 -2.21
CA HIS A 244 -18.96 1.94 -2.02
C HIS A 244 -17.74 1.73 -2.91
N ILE A 245 -17.32 2.79 -3.58
CA ILE A 245 -16.07 2.85 -4.33
C ILE A 245 -15.21 3.93 -3.69
N ASN A 246 -13.99 3.57 -3.29
CA ASN A 246 -13.04 4.54 -2.76
C ASN A 246 -11.91 4.74 -3.75
N PHE A 247 -11.53 5.99 -3.91
CA PHE A 247 -10.30 6.41 -4.57
C PHE A 247 -9.46 7.21 -3.58
N GLU A 248 -8.17 6.90 -3.49
CA GLU A 248 -7.24 7.56 -2.58
C GLU A 248 -5.91 7.85 -3.26
N ARG A 249 -5.28 8.95 -2.88
CA ARG A 249 -3.91 9.28 -3.20
C ARG A 249 -3.14 9.58 -1.93
N ARG A 250 -1.92 9.00 -1.83
CA ARG A 250 -0.95 9.28 -0.76
C ARG A 250 0.25 9.99 -1.35
N VAL A 251 0.86 10.89 -0.56
CA VAL A 251 1.99 11.72 -0.97
C VAL A 251 2.95 11.97 0.18
N ARG A 252 4.21 12.19 -0.15
CA ARG A 252 5.35 12.56 0.69
C ARG A 252 6.19 11.39 1.19
N ASP A 253 5.63 10.41 1.89
CA ASP A 253 6.31 9.17 2.29
C ASP A 253 6.47 8.22 1.09
N GLU A 254 5.51 8.28 0.19
CA GLU A 254 5.43 7.54 -1.06
C GLU A 254 4.50 8.26 -2.04
N PHE A 255 4.57 7.91 -3.31
CA PHE A 255 3.53 8.26 -4.27
C PHE A 255 2.65 7.04 -4.49
N ALA A 256 1.43 7.08 -3.97
CA ALA A 256 0.53 5.95 -4.07
C ALA A 256 -0.89 6.36 -4.48
N TYR A 257 -1.55 5.42 -5.15
CA TYR A 257 -2.97 5.51 -5.50
C TYR A 257 -3.65 4.21 -5.12
N SER A 258 -4.86 4.30 -4.59
CA SER A 258 -5.66 3.15 -4.23
C SER A 258 -7.05 3.24 -4.81
N LEU A 259 -7.58 2.09 -5.23
CA LEU A 259 -8.97 1.92 -5.62
C LEU A 259 -9.55 0.73 -4.87
N SER A 260 -10.67 0.92 -4.20
CA SER A 260 -11.40 -0.20 -3.60
C SER A 260 -12.88 -0.16 -3.94
N ALA A 261 -13.46 -1.33 -4.07
CA ALA A 261 -14.90 -1.53 -4.23
C ALA A 261 -15.40 -2.45 -3.11
N ILE A 262 -16.41 -1.99 -2.37
CA ILE A 262 -16.88 -2.65 -1.15
C ILE A 262 -18.40 -2.83 -1.24
N ALA A 263 -18.88 -4.04 -0.95
CA ALA A 263 -20.28 -4.35 -0.76
C ALA A 263 -20.55 -4.60 0.74
N VAL A 264 -21.68 -4.11 1.24
CA VAL A 264 -22.13 -4.25 2.64
C VAL A 264 -23.25 -5.27 2.71
N PHE A 265 -23.15 -6.25 3.62
CA PHE A 265 -24.09 -7.34 3.81
C PHE A 265 -24.83 -7.24 5.14
#